data_8a193e59eb30bd0951d57708b109fd4e
#
_entry.id   8a193e59eb30bd0951d57708b109fd4e
#
_cell.length_a   1.000
_cell.length_b   1.000
_cell.length_c   1.000
_cell.angle_alpha   90.00
_cell.angle_beta   90.00
_cell.angle_gamma   90.00
#
_symmetry.space_group_name_H-M   'P 1'
#
loop_
_entity.id
_entity.type
_entity.pdbx_description
1 polymer ?
#
loop_
_entity_poly.entity_id
_entity_poly.type
_entity_poly.pdbx_seq_one_letter_code
_entity_poly.pdbx_strand_id
1 'polypeptide(L)'
;MENQFEHFVGFQWDQGNIDKNLVRHDVENWGSEQVFFNRPLLVLNDTKHSIPEKRWVAFGKTDADRLLTVIFTKRGDLIRVISARDVNRKERKFYNEEG
;
A
#
# COMPACT_ATOMS: atom_id res chain seq x y z
N MET A 1 9.22 -15.14 7.70
CA MET A 1 8.75 -15.29 6.31
C MET A 1 9.41 -14.22 5.44
N GLU A 2 9.98 -14.66 4.36
CA GLU A 2 10.62 -13.73 3.46
C GLU A 2 9.59 -12.87 2.75
N ASN A 3 9.79 -11.56 2.77
CA ASN A 3 8.92 -10.61 2.11
C ASN A 3 9.49 -10.29 0.72
N GLN A 4 8.79 -10.70 -0.34
CA GLN A 4 9.23 -10.46 -1.71
C GLN A 4 9.37 -8.97 -2.06
N PHE A 5 8.89 -8.07 -1.20
CA PHE A 5 8.95 -6.62 -1.39
C PHE A 5 10.11 -5.96 -0.65
N GLU A 6 10.95 -6.74 0.04
CA GLU A 6 12.14 -6.21 0.71
C GLU A 6 13.20 -5.70 -0.27
N HIS A 7 13.13 -6.14 -1.52
CA HIS A 7 14.13 -5.84 -2.54
C HIS A 7 13.68 -4.84 -3.59
N PHE A 8 12.57 -4.15 -3.35
CA PHE A 8 12.16 -3.10 -4.28
C PHE A 8 13.13 -1.92 -4.20
N VAL A 9 13.33 -1.22 -5.32
CA VAL A 9 14.30 -0.11 -5.41
C VAL A 9 13.63 1.25 -5.44
N GLY A 10 12.32 1.33 -5.48
CA GLY A 10 11.61 2.60 -5.48
C GLY A 10 10.14 2.45 -5.83
N PHE A 11 9.54 3.58 -6.17
CA PHE A 11 8.13 3.67 -6.49
C PHE A 11 7.95 4.26 -7.89
N GLN A 12 6.89 3.84 -8.57
CA GLN A 12 6.52 4.38 -9.88
C GLN A 12 5.32 5.31 -9.73
N TRP A 13 5.54 6.58 -10.00
CA TRP A 13 4.49 7.60 -10.03
C TRP A 13 4.44 8.23 -11.42
N ASP A 14 3.27 8.28 -12.01
CA ASP A 14 3.03 8.93 -13.30
C ASP A 14 1.60 9.49 -13.31
N GLN A 15 1.16 10.03 -14.44
CA GLN A 15 -0.16 10.64 -14.55
C GLN A 15 -1.31 9.68 -14.22
N GLY A 16 -1.07 8.37 -14.32
CA GLY A 16 -2.08 7.37 -14.02
C GLY A 16 -2.33 7.18 -12.52
N ASN A 17 -1.38 7.56 -11.66
CA ASN A 17 -1.52 7.34 -10.23
C ASN A 17 -1.05 8.48 -9.32
N ILE A 18 -0.30 9.46 -9.85
CA ILE A 18 0.21 10.56 -9.02
C ILE A 18 -0.94 11.46 -8.53
N ASP A 19 -0.90 11.83 -7.24
CA ASP A 19 -1.87 12.71 -6.56
C ASP A 19 -3.34 12.24 -6.61
N LYS A 20 -3.60 11.08 -7.18
CA LYS A 20 -4.94 10.53 -7.25
C LYS A 20 -5.53 10.29 -5.86
N ASN A 21 -4.73 9.78 -4.95
CA ASN A 21 -5.17 9.47 -3.59
C ASN A 21 -5.21 10.71 -2.69
N LEU A 22 -4.45 11.75 -3.03
CA LEU A 22 -4.57 13.03 -2.36
C LEU A 22 -5.94 13.64 -2.62
N VAL A 23 -6.38 13.64 -3.87
CA VAL A 23 -7.68 14.20 -4.25
C VAL A 23 -8.85 13.40 -3.66
N ARG A 24 -8.77 12.06 -3.70
CA ARG A 24 -9.87 11.19 -3.28
C ARG A 24 -9.91 10.90 -1.79
N HIS A 25 -8.74 10.77 -1.16
CA HIS A 25 -8.64 10.22 0.19
C HIS A 25 -7.72 11.01 1.10
N ASP A 26 -7.23 12.15 0.65
CA ASP A 26 -6.30 12.99 1.42
C ASP A 26 -5.03 12.22 1.82
N VAL A 27 -4.53 11.39 0.92
CA VAL A 27 -3.29 10.63 1.12
C VAL A 27 -2.23 11.13 0.14
N GLU A 28 -1.18 11.74 0.68
CA GLU A 28 -0.04 12.18 -0.10
C GLU A 28 0.70 10.99 -0.71
N ASN A 29 1.36 11.18 -1.86
CA ASN A 29 2.17 10.11 -2.47
C ASN A 29 3.21 9.58 -1.49
N TRP A 30 3.91 10.48 -0.79
CA TRP A 30 4.94 10.11 0.19
C TRP A 30 4.34 9.37 1.41
N GLY A 31 3.09 9.66 1.76
CA GLY A 31 2.39 8.93 2.82
C GLY A 31 2.19 7.46 2.47
N SER A 32 1.79 7.20 1.22
CA SER A 32 1.67 5.83 0.72
C SER A 32 3.01 5.10 0.74
N GLU A 33 4.08 5.79 0.37
CA GLU A 33 5.43 5.21 0.37
C GLU A 33 5.89 4.83 1.78
N GLN A 34 5.59 5.68 2.77
CA GLN A 34 6.02 5.47 4.15
C GLN A 34 5.51 4.16 4.74
N VAL A 35 4.33 3.72 4.31
CA VAL A 35 3.73 2.46 4.76
C VAL A 35 4.69 1.29 4.56
N PHE A 36 5.45 1.29 3.48
CA PHE A 36 6.36 0.19 3.16
C PHE A 36 7.63 0.16 4.01
N PHE A 37 7.93 1.25 4.71
CA PHE A 37 9.13 1.36 5.55
C PHE A 37 8.84 1.24 7.04
N ASN A 38 7.59 1.27 7.44
CA ASN A 38 7.19 1.18 8.84
C ASN A 38 6.70 -0.23 9.18
N ARG A 39 6.78 -0.60 10.45
CA ARG A 39 6.35 -1.92 10.92
C ARG A 39 5.28 -1.75 12.02
N PRO A 40 4.36 -2.68 12.14
CA PRO A 40 4.20 -3.86 11.29
C PRO A 40 3.66 -3.50 9.90
N LEU A 41 4.07 -4.27 8.90
CA LEU A 41 3.56 -4.16 7.54
C LEU A 41 2.94 -5.50 7.17
N LEU A 42 1.63 -5.50 6.91
CA LEU A 42 0.91 -6.71 6.49
C LEU A 42 0.62 -6.62 5.00
N VAL A 43 1.02 -7.65 4.25
CA VAL A 43 0.79 -7.69 2.81
C VAL A 43 0.03 -8.96 2.45
N LEU A 44 -1.08 -8.79 1.76
CA LEU A 44 -1.95 -9.87 1.31
C LEU A 44 -2.13 -9.80 -0.20
N ASN A 45 -2.46 -10.93 -0.81
CA ASN A 45 -2.87 -10.94 -2.22
C ASN A 45 -4.24 -10.30 -2.35
N ASP A 46 -4.40 -9.43 -3.34
CA ASP A 46 -5.71 -8.92 -3.73
C ASP A 46 -6.27 -9.84 -4.81
N THR A 47 -6.84 -10.96 -4.42
CA THR A 47 -7.34 -11.97 -5.34
C THR A 47 -8.51 -11.48 -6.18
N LYS A 48 -9.22 -10.47 -5.68
CA LYS A 48 -10.42 -9.93 -6.34
C LYS A 48 -10.07 -9.05 -7.55
N HIS A 49 -8.91 -8.40 -7.53
CA HIS A 49 -8.51 -7.42 -8.54
C HIS A 49 -7.18 -7.76 -9.22
N SER A 50 -6.79 -9.03 -9.25
CA SER A 50 -5.50 -9.44 -9.79
C SER A 50 -5.49 -9.76 -11.28
N ILE A 51 -6.56 -9.40 -12.00
CA ILE A 51 -6.65 -9.58 -13.46
C ILE A 51 -6.90 -8.21 -14.10
N PRO A 52 -6.13 -7.78 -15.11
CA PRO A 52 -5.07 -8.51 -15.85
C PRO A 52 -3.70 -8.52 -15.18
N GLU A 53 -3.52 -7.77 -14.10
CA GLU A 53 -2.24 -7.64 -13.44
C GLU A 53 -2.38 -7.98 -11.96
N LYS A 54 -1.41 -8.72 -11.43
CA LYS A 54 -1.46 -9.13 -10.03
C LYS A 54 -1.34 -7.92 -9.11
N ARG A 55 -2.19 -7.87 -8.10
CA ARG A 55 -2.25 -6.79 -7.11
C ARG A 55 -2.13 -7.34 -5.70
N TRP A 56 -1.65 -6.50 -4.81
CA TRP A 56 -1.51 -6.79 -3.39
C TRP A 56 -2.14 -5.68 -2.58
N VAL A 57 -2.51 -6.03 -1.35
CA VAL A 57 -3.03 -5.08 -0.36
C VAL A 57 -2.02 -5.00 0.77
N ALA A 58 -1.58 -3.79 1.09
CA ALA A 58 -0.72 -3.54 2.25
C ALA A 58 -1.51 -2.77 3.30
N PHE A 59 -1.38 -3.19 4.56
CA PHE A 59 -1.87 -2.44 5.71
C PHE A 59 -0.66 -2.00 6.51
N GLY A 60 -0.54 -0.72 6.75
CA GLY A 60 0.60 -0.20 7.47
C GLY A 60 0.44 1.27 7.84
N LYS A 61 1.44 1.81 8.54
CA LYS A 61 1.39 3.15 9.09
C LYS A 61 2.30 4.11 8.37
N THR A 62 1.85 5.36 8.24
CA THR A 62 2.71 6.46 7.85
C THR A 62 3.59 6.86 9.03
N ASP A 63 4.56 7.75 8.79
CA ASP A 63 5.41 8.30 9.86
C ASP A 63 4.58 9.10 10.88
N ALA A 64 3.43 9.62 10.47
CA ALA A 64 2.49 10.32 11.35
C ALA A 64 1.52 9.37 12.05
N ASP A 65 1.79 8.07 11.99
CA ASP A 65 1.00 7.02 12.65
C ASP A 65 -0.42 6.86 12.10
N ARG A 66 -0.65 7.31 10.87
CA ARG A 66 -1.90 7.12 10.16
C ARG A 66 -1.92 5.74 9.53
N LEU A 67 -2.94 4.95 9.82
CA LEU A 67 -3.04 3.58 9.31
C LEU A 67 -3.77 3.56 7.98
N LEU A 68 -3.10 3.05 6.94
CA LEU A 68 -3.60 3.05 5.58
C LEU A 68 -3.76 1.65 5.00
N THR A 69 -4.71 1.53 4.07
CA THR A 69 -4.84 0.41 3.16
C THR A 69 -4.30 0.87 1.81
N VAL A 70 -3.27 0.20 1.32
CA VAL A 70 -2.62 0.55 0.05
C VAL A 70 -2.74 -0.63 -0.91
N ILE A 71 -3.42 -0.40 -2.03
CA ILE A 71 -3.50 -1.37 -3.13
C ILE A 71 -2.36 -1.04 -4.09
N PHE A 72 -1.56 -2.02 -4.42
CA PHE A 72 -0.40 -1.78 -5.28
C PHE A 72 -0.12 -2.96 -6.18
N THR A 73 0.68 -2.71 -7.21
CA THR A 73 1.25 -3.73 -8.06
C THR A 73 2.75 -3.54 -8.13
N LYS A 74 3.43 -4.51 -8.70
CA LYS A 74 4.89 -4.46 -8.86
C LYS A 74 5.21 -4.36 -10.35
N ARG A 75 6.05 -3.40 -10.70
CA ARG A 75 6.55 -3.19 -12.06
C ARG A 75 8.07 -3.30 -12.05
N GLY A 76 8.61 -4.49 -12.41
CA GLY A 76 10.03 -4.76 -12.21
C GLY A 76 10.36 -4.68 -10.73
N ASP A 77 11.32 -3.85 -10.36
CA ASP A 77 11.72 -3.63 -8.97
C ASP A 77 11.03 -2.41 -8.34
N LEU A 78 10.00 -1.87 -9.01
CA LEU A 78 9.27 -0.69 -8.53
C LEU A 78 7.90 -1.08 -8.01
N ILE A 79 7.48 -0.42 -6.95
CA ILE A 79 6.10 -0.51 -6.43
C ILE A 79 5.28 0.58 -7.08
N ARG A 80 4.15 0.21 -7.67
CA ARG A 80 3.20 1.15 -8.23
C ARG A 80 1.95 1.16 -7.37
N VAL A 81 1.72 2.26 -6.66
CA VAL A 81 0.51 2.43 -5.84
C VAL A 81 -0.68 2.69 -6.76
N ILE A 82 -1.74 1.93 -6.57
CA ILE A 82 -2.98 2.06 -7.33
C ILE A 82 -4.01 2.85 -6.52
N SER A 83 -4.13 2.53 -5.22
CA SER A 83 -5.07 3.19 -4.33
C SER A 83 -4.49 3.23 -2.92
N ALA A 84 -4.73 4.31 -2.20
CA ALA A 84 -4.36 4.43 -0.79
C ALA A 84 -5.46 5.21 -0.07
N ARG A 85 -5.91 4.69 1.05
CA ARG A 85 -6.98 5.28 1.86
C ARG A 85 -6.83 4.88 3.31
N ASP A 86 -7.57 5.54 4.19
CA ASP A 86 -7.64 5.09 5.58
C ASP A 86 -8.23 3.68 5.65
N VAL A 87 -7.78 2.90 6.62
CA VAL A 87 -8.39 1.59 6.87
C VAL A 87 -9.83 1.77 7.35
N ASN A 88 -10.68 0.80 7.03
CA ASN A 88 -12.00 0.72 7.63
C ASN A 88 -11.91 -0.01 8.98
N ARG A 89 -13.04 -0.10 9.69
CA ARG A 89 -13.07 -0.72 11.02
C ARG A 89 -12.59 -2.18 11.01
N LYS A 90 -13.02 -2.94 10.02
CA LYS A 90 -12.68 -4.36 9.89
C LYS A 90 -11.20 -4.55 9.62
N GLU A 91 -10.64 -3.72 8.76
CA GLU A 91 -9.22 -3.74 8.43
C GLU A 91 -8.36 -3.34 9.62
N ARG A 92 -8.79 -2.34 10.39
CA ARG A 92 -8.11 -1.92 11.61
C ARG A 92 -8.05 -3.06 12.62
N LYS A 93 -9.17 -3.75 12.80
CA LYS A 93 -9.22 -4.90 13.71
C LYS A 93 -8.24 -5.99 13.27
N PHE A 94 -8.25 -6.31 11.98
CA PHE A 94 -7.33 -7.30 11.41
C PHE A 94 -5.86 -6.89 11.65
N TYR A 95 -5.53 -5.65 11.37
CA TYR A 95 -4.17 -5.14 11.55
C TYR A 95 -3.73 -5.24 13.02
N ASN A 96 -4.60 -4.86 13.95
CA ASN A 96 -4.28 -4.90 15.37
C ASN A 96 -4.09 -6.32 15.90
N GLU A 97 -4.82 -7.30 15.35
CA GLU A 97 -4.73 -8.70 15.75
C GLU A 97 -3.52 -9.40 15.13
N GLU A 98 -3.19 -9.08 13.87
CA GLU A 98 -2.15 -9.78 13.10
C GLU A 98 -0.81 -9.03 13.07
N GLY A 99 -0.85 -7.75 13.29
CA GLY A 99 0.35 -6.90 13.30
C GLY A 99 1.04 -6.80 14.68
#